data_051294d91701e9d0293cf66d9815f582
#
_entry.id   051294d91701e9d0293cf66d9815f582
#
_cell.length_a   1.000
_cell.length_b   1.000
_cell.length_c   1.000
_cell.angle_alpha   90.00
_cell.angle_beta   90.00
_cell.angle_gamma   90.00
#
_symmetry.space_group_name_H-M   'P 1'
#
loop_
_entity.id
_entity.type
_entity.pdbx_description
1 polymer ?
#
loop_
_entity_poly.entity_id
_entity_poly.type
_entity_poly.pdbx_seq_one_letter_code
_entity_poly.pdbx_strand_id
1 'polypeptide(L)'
;MSGDPENPGQPERAAVAAFADDFLVGLREWLAIPSIGADPAHHGDVAASAHWLADALRRDGWPDVRVWDEGPALPAVYACWPAADPEAPTVLVYGHHDVQPVDPVEQWHHPPFEATVIGEELVGRGASDDKGQVAMHLLGVRAHLAATGAAQPSVTVKLFVEGEEESGSPYLTRLLDEHRDDLACDLVVFTDTPLYGRDAPTVCTGQRGVYGAEVVFTGGRSDVHSGRAGGSVPNPATAIARLVAALHDEDGRVQLRDFYADVTEPTAAERADYAALPFDEAEWLANAGGAQGLAGEPGWSTLERVWVRPTAEVNGIEGGYTGPGLKTIVPARASVKLSFRLVPDQRPERVADALREFVARHTPAGLHAEVIARGDGVPPYAVDVSHPAVEAVRDAVQAAFDQPVRFSRTGGSGPAALLHGWLGVPVVYLGATLPDDRIHAPDERVVVPLLLRGAEAAARLWRLLPERLS
;
A
#
# COMPACT_ATOMS: atom_id res chain seq x y z
N MET A 1 38.53 4.37 11.31
CA MET A 1 38.61 5.20 10.10
C MET A 1 38.08 6.58 10.46
N SER A 2 38.92 7.60 10.37
CA SER A 2 38.63 8.97 10.80
C SER A 2 37.59 9.59 9.86
N GLY A 3 36.39 9.86 10.38
CA GLY A 3 35.36 10.59 9.65
C GLY A 3 35.76 12.04 9.40
N ASP A 4 35.48 12.52 8.20
CA ASP A 4 35.73 13.88 7.76
C ASP A 4 34.72 14.84 8.43
N PRO A 5 35.12 15.87 9.18
CA PRO A 5 34.21 16.73 9.93
C PRO A 5 33.43 17.76 9.09
N GLU A 6 33.60 17.78 7.77
CA GLU A 6 32.99 18.80 6.91
C GLU A 6 31.75 18.35 6.13
N ASN A 7 31.21 17.11 6.35
CA ASN A 7 29.99 16.65 5.67
C ASN A 7 28.76 16.88 6.56
N PRO A 8 27.85 17.81 6.21
CA PRO A 8 26.66 18.17 7.02
C PRO A 8 25.65 17.03 7.26
N GLY A 9 25.90 15.82 6.72
CA GLY A 9 25.09 14.64 6.87
C GLY A 9 25.50 13.66 7.97
N GLN A 10 26.53 13.93 8.73
CA GLN A 10 27.09 12.96 9.67
C GLN A 10 26.36 12.80 11.01
N PRO A 11 25.74 13.81 11.64
CA PRO A 11 25.19 13.63 12.99
C PRO A 11 24.00 12.70 13.03
N GLU A 12 23.06 12.76 12.08
CA GLU A 12 21.92 11.87 12.00
C GLU A 12 22.34 10.42 11.71
N ARG A 13 23.26 10.22 10.76
CA ARG A 13 23.82 8.89 10.44
C ARG A 13 24.56 8.28 11.63
N ALA A 14 25.37 9.06 12.34
CA ALA A 14 26.08 8.61 13.53
C ALA A 14 25.08 8.24 14.65
N ALA A 15 24.02 9.02 14.84
CA ALA A 15 22.99 8.74 15.82
C ALA A 15 22.22 7.45 15.47
N VAL A 16 21.82 7.25 14.23
CA VAL A 16 21.19 6.00 13.78
C VAL A 16 22.11 4.81 14.03
N ALA A 17 23.39 4.92 13.67
CA ALA A 17 24.34 3.83 13.88
C ALA A 17 24.55 3.51 15.39
N ALA A 18 24.48 4.50 16.26
CA ALA A 18 24.58 4.29 17.70
C ALA A 18 23.39 3.54 18.30
N PHE A 19 22.21 3.61 17.68
CA PHE A 19 20.99 2.93 18.14
C PHE A 19 20.66 1.66 17.35
N ALA A 20 21.44 1.28 16.34
CA ALA A 20 21.11 0.19 15.41
C ALA A 20 20.90 -1.17 16.10
N ASP A 21 21.73 -1.50 17.09
CA ASP A 21 21.60 -2.79 17.81
C ASP A 21 20.32 -2.81 18.68
N ASP A 22 20.05 -1.75 19.42
CA ASP A 22 18.81 -1.62 20.22
C ASP A 22 17.56 -1.65 19.34
N PHE A 23 17.61 -0.96 18.18
CA PHE A 23 16.56 -0.96 17.18
C PHE A 23 16.25 -2.37 16.70
N LEU A 24 17.27 -3.13 16.30
CA LEU A 24 17.09 -4.48 15.79
C LEU A 24 16.53 -5.43 16.84
N VAL A 25 16.96 -5.29 18.10
CA VAL A 25 16.41 -6.08 19.23
C VAL A 25 14.93 -5.75 19.41
N GLY A 26 14.57 -4.47 19.50
CA GLY A 26 13.17 -4.05 19.67
C GLY A 26 12.28 -4.48 18.51
N LEU A 27 12.74 -4.30 17.26
CA LEU A 27 11.98 -4.73 16.09
C LEU A 27 11.72 -6.25 16.10
N ARG A 28 12.71 -7.06 16.46
CA ARG A 28 12.54 -8.52 16.56
C ARG A 28 11.54 -8.93 17.64
N GLU A 29 11.54 -8.24 18.79
CA GLU A 29 10.55 -8.46 19.84
C GLU A 29 9.13 -8.13 19.36
N TRP A 30 8.95 -7.05 18.58
CA TRP A 30 7.65 -6.66 18.06
C TRP A 30 7.16 -7.61 16.96
N LEU A 31 8.05 -8.05 16.08
CA LEU A 31 7.74 -9.04 15.03
C LEU A 31 7.37 -10.41 15.60
N ALA A 32 7.81 -10.74 16.81
CA ALA A 32 7.42 -12.00 17.46
C ALA A 32 5.94 -12.06 17.88
N ILE A 33 5.22 -10.93 17.84
CA ILE A 33 3.78 -10.86 18.14
C ILE A 33 2.99 -11.08 16.86
N PRO A 34 2.21 -12.18 16.73
CA PRO A 34 1.49 -12.54 15.50
C PRO A 34 0.17 -11.75 15.36
N SER A 35 0.28 -10.44 15.17
CA SER A 35 -0.85 -9.51 15.09
C SER A 35 -1.63 -9.62 13.77
N ILE A 36 -2.17 -10.79 13.46
CA ILE A 36 -2.93 -11.05 12.23
C ILE A 36 -4.34 -10.44 12.36
N GLY A 37 -4.55 -9.26 11.77
CA GLY A 37 -5.81 -8.51 11.90
C GLY A 37 -7.01 -9.22 11.28
N ALA A 38 -6.81 -9.93 10.17
CA ALA A 38 -7.88 -10.64 9.45
C ALA A 38 -8.43 -11.88 10.17
N ASP A 39 -7.72 -12.40 11.20
CA ASP A 39 -8.15 -13.60 11.93
C ASP A 39 -8.60 -13.25 13.36
N PRO A 40 -9.90 -13.43 13.69
CA PRO A 40 -10.41 -13.19 15.03
C PRO A 40 -9.70 -13.97 16.15
N ALA A 41 -9.05 -15.10 15.84
CA ALA A 41 -8.26 -15.85 16.82
C ALA A 41 -7.01 -15.09 17.28
N HIS A 42 -6.53 -14.14 16.47
CA HIS A 42 -5.35 -13.31 16.72
C HIS A 42 -5.67 -11.87 17.19
N HIS A 43 -6.93 -11.50 17.39
CA HIS A 43 -7.26 -10.14 17.86
C HIS A 43 -6.62 -9.81 19.23
N GLY A 44 -6.38 -10.83 20.08
CA GLY A 44 -5.60 -10.66 21.33
C GLY A 44 -4.13 -10.33 21.06
N ASP A 45 -3.55 -10.85 19.99
CA ASP A 45 -2.18 -10.57 19.58
C ASP A 45 -2.08 -9.17 18.94
N VAL A 46 -3.12 -8.73 18.20
CA VAL A 46 -3.20 -7.34 17.72
C VAL A 46 -3.20 -6.36 18.90
N ALA A 47 -3.99 -6.64 19.93
CA ALA A 47 -3.98 -5.83 21.15
C ALA A 47 -2.61 -5.86 21.86
N ALA A 48 -1.96 -7.03 21.94
CA ALA A 48 -0.60 -7.15 22.48
C ALA A 48 0.43 -6.35 21.68
N SER A 49 0.30 -6.32 20.35
CA SER A 49 1.15 -5.52 19.45
C SER A 49 0.99 -4.01 19.70
N ALA A 50 -0.25 -3.53 19.83
CA ALA A 50 -0.53 -2.13 20.16
C ALA A 50 0.07 -1.74 21.52
N HIS A 51 -0.10 -2.58 22.54
CA HIS A 51 0.48 -2.31 23.88
C HIS A 51 2.00 -2.35 23.87
N TRP A 52 2.61 -3.29 23.12
CA TRP A 52 4.07 -3.34 22.96
C TRP A 52 4.60 -2.03 22.37
N LEU A 53 3.97 -1.55 21.29
CA LEU A 53 4.33 -0.29 20.63
C LEU A 53 4.17 0.90 21.59
N ALA A 54 3.03 0.99 22.29
CA ALA A 54 2.79 2.05 23.27
C ALA A 54 3.83 2.06 24.40
N ASP A 55 4.23 0.90 24.89
CA ASP A 55 5.26 0.78 25.93
C ASP A 55 6.66 1.11 25.38
N ALA A 56 6.96 0.77 24.13
CA ALA A 56 8.20 1.18 23.46
C ALA A 56 8.29 2.71 23.35
N LEU A 57 7.23 3.36 22.90
CA LEU A 57 7.14 4.82 22.82
C LEU A 57 7.33 5.51 24.19
N ARG A 58 6.71 4.98 25.24
CA ARG A 58 6.88 5.50 26.62
C ARG A 58 8.32 5.34 27.11
N ARG A 59 8.96 4.19 26.82
CA ARG A 59 10.39 3.98 27.15
C ARG A 59 11.31 4.95 26.42
N ASP A 60 10.97 5.30 25.18
CA ASP A 60 11.70 6.28 24.37
C ASP A 60 11.40 7.74 24.77
N GLY A 61 10.53 7.96 25.76
CA GLY A 61 10.27 9.28 26.33
C GLY A 61 9.17 10.10 25.65
N TRP A 62 8.34 9.49 24.80
CA TRP A 62 7.19 10.19 24.20
C TRP A 62 6.25 10.69 25.32
N PRO A 63 5.91 11.98 25.35
CA PRO A 63 5.18 12.58 26.46
C PRO A 63 3.68 12.26 26.48
N ASP A 64 3.08 11.99 25.33
CA ASP A 64 1.68 11.56 25.19
C ASP A 64 1.61 10.29 24.36
N VAL A 65 1.13 9.19 24.95
CA VAL A 65 0.98 7.88 24.30
C VAL A 65 -0.33 7.24 24.76
N ARG A 66 -1.19 6.97 23.81
CA ARG A 66 -2.52 6.38 24.03
C ARG A 66 -2.72 5.15 23.15
N VAL A 67 -3.46 4.19 23.67
CA VAL A 67 -4.00 3.07 22.88
C VAL A 67 -5.49 3.32 22.75
N TRP A 68 -5.98 3.36 21.54
CA TRP A 68 -7.40 3.47 21.24
C TRP A 68 -7.94 2.07 21.02
N ASP A 69 -8.59 1.50 22.02
CA ASP A 69 -9.12 0.13 22.04
C ASP A 69 -10.62 0.11 22.32
N GLU A 70 -11.29 1.24 22.15
CA GLU A 70 -12.72 1.40 22.40
C GLU A 70 -13.55 1.12 21.14
N GLY A 71 -14.58 0.29 21.29
CA GLY A 71 -15.55 0.02 20.23
C GLY A 71 -15.24 -1.25 19.40
N PRO A 72 -15.66 -1.34 18.13
CA PRO A 72 -15.51 -2.53 17.31
C PRO A 72 -14.18 -2.59 16.54
N ALA A 73 -13.41 -1.48 16.48
CA ALA A 73 -12.10 -1.43 15.83
C ALA A 73 -11.06 -2.24 16.61
N LEU A 74 -10.12 -2.83 15.93
CA LEU A 74 -8.92 -3.37 16.57
C LEU A 74 -8.06 -2.21 17.11
N PRO A 75 -7.29 -2.43 18.20
CA PRO A 75 -6.56 -1.36 18.86
C PRO A 75 -5.60 -0.61 17.93
N ALA A 76 -5.65 0.71 17.98
CA ALA A 76 -4.72 1.62 17.32
C ALA A 76 -3.85 2.36 18.35
N VAL A 77 -2.67 2.80 17.96
CA VAL A 77 -1.75 3.56 18.83
C VAL A 77 -1.63 4.98 18.31
N TYR A 78 -1.86 5.92 19.23
CA TYR A 78 -1.58 7.34 19.03
C TYR A 78 -0.45 7.78 19.93
N ALA A 79 0.44 8.62 19.40
CA ALA A 79 1.42 9.32 20.23
C ALA A 79 1.68 10.74 19.71
N CYS A 80 2.11 11.63 20.60
CA CYS A 80 2.46 13.00 20.24
C CYS A 80 3.71 13.44 20.98
N TRP A 81 4.67 14.00 20.23
CA TRP A 81 5.84 14.69 20.78
C TRP A 81 5.83 16.13 20.26
N PRO A 82 5.45 17.10 21.10
CA PRO A 82 5.38 18.51 20.68
C PRO A 82 6.76 19.06 20.34
N ALA A 83 6.81 19.94 19.34
CA ALA A 83 7.99 20.77 19.07
C ALA A 83 8.22 21.78 20.23
N ALA A 84 9.47 22.31 20.29
CA ALA A 84 9.78 23.39 21.21
C ALA A 84 9.10 24.71 20.83
N ASP A 85 8.96 24.97 19.52
CA ASP A 85 8.24 26.11 18.97
C ASP A 85 6.78 25.68 18.72
N PRO A 86 5.78 26.31 19.37
CA PRO A 86 4.38 25.99 19.17
C PRO A 86 3.85 26.34 17.76
N GLU A 87 4.55 27.20 17.02
CA GLU A 87 4.22 27.56 15.64
C GLU A 87 4.86 26.60 14.61
N ALA A 88 5.69 25.65 15.08
CA ALA A 88 6.30 24.66 14.19
C ALA A 88 5.24 23.76 13.56
N PRO A 89 5.44 23.28 12.32
CA PRO A 89 4.52 22.36 11.66
C PRO A 89 4.25 21.11 12.47
N THR A 90 3.02 20.62 12.40
CA THR A 90 2.62 19.33 12.97
C THR A 90 2.60 18.26 11.88
N VAL A 91 3.34 17.20 12.07
CA VAL A 91 3.47 16.08 11.13
C VAL A 91 2.91 14.81 11.75
N LEU A 92 1.99 14.16 11.04
CA LEU A 92 1.42 12.87 11.42
C LEU A 92 2.13 11.75 10.65
N VAL A 93 2.82 10.87 11.35
CA VAL A 93 3.33 9.62 10.78
C VAL A 93 2.22 8.58 10.87
N TYR A 94 1.82 8.04 9.73
CA TYR A 94 0.80 7.00 9.63
C TYR A 94 1.40 5.68 9.18
N GLY A 95 1.01 4.60 9.84
CA GLY A 95 1.33 3.22 9.51
C GLY A 95 0.37 2.24 10.18
N HIS A 96 0.68 0.95 10.11
CA HIS A 96 -0.11 -0.09 10.76
C HIS A 96 0.74 -1.14 11.49
N HIS A 97 0.12 -1.89 12.38
CA HIS A 97 0.81 -2.92 13.16
C HIS A 97 0.15 -4.30 13.09
N ASP A 98 -0.97 -4.41 12.41
CA ASP A 98 -1.49 -5.70 11.99
C ASP A 98 -0.68 -6.23 10.80
N VAL A 99 -0.79 -7.52 10.56
CA VAL A 99 -0.05 -8.22 9.52
C VAL A 99 -0.93 -9.24 8.83
N GLN A 100 -0.57 -9.60 7.59
CA GLN A 100 -1.25 -10.65 6.82
C GLN A 100 -1.09 -12.04 7.46
N PRO A 101 -2.05 -12.96 7.21
CA PRO A 101 -1.89 -14.38 7.51
C PRO A 101 -0.61 -14.96 6.90
N VAL A 102 -0.10 -16.00 7.52
CA VAL A 102 1.19 -16.61 7.15
C VAL A 102 1.05 -17.84 6.22
N ASP A 103 -0.18 -18.20 5.86
CA ASP A 103 -0.42 -19.34 4.98
C ASP A 103 0.13 -19.11 3.56
N PRO A 104 0.72 -20.16 2.94
CA PRO A 104 0.91 -21.49 3.46
C PRO A 104 2.20 -21.60 4.32
N VAL A 105 2.04 -21.95 5.59
CA VAL A 105 3.14 -22.01 6.60
C VAL A 105 4.26 -22.95 6.19
N GLU A 106 3.94 -24.04 5.49
CA GLU A 106 4.92 -25.03 5.02
C GLU A 106 5.90 -24.51 3.95
N GLN A 107 5.65 -23.34 3.38
CA GLN A 107 6.55 -22.70 2.42
C GLN A 107 7.53 -21.71 3.07
N TRP A 108 7.39 -21.42 4.36
CA TRP A 108 8.34 -20.61 5.08
C TRP A 108 9.61 -21.43 5.39
N HIS A 109 10.78 -20.90 5.02
CA HIS A 109 12.07 -21.49 5.37
C HIS A 109 12.50 -21.16 6.81
N HIS A 110 11.97 -20.04 7.35
CA HIS A 110 12.17 -19.58 8.71
C HIS A 110 10.80 -19.33 9.34
N PRO A 111 10.60 -19.64 10.65
CA PRO A 111 9.32 -19.42 11.30
C PRO A 111 8.91 -17.93 11.21
N PRO A 112 7.67 -17.63 10.76
CA PRO A 112 7.26 -16.26 10.39
C PRO A 112 7.32 -15.24 11.53
N PHE A 113 7.26 -15.69 12.79
CA PHE A 113 7.28 -14.84 13.97
C PHE A 113 8.53 -15.03 14.85
N GLU A 114 9.63 -15.58 14.30
CA GLU A 114 10.91 -15.66 15.00
C GLU A 114 11.90 -14.54 14.63
N ALA A 115 11.57 -13.74 13.64
CA ALA A 115 12.36 -12.59 13.17
C ALA A 115 13.85 -12.92 13.00
N THR A 116 14.15 -13.79 12.03
CA THR A 116 15.48 -14.37 11.82
C THR A 116 16.37 -13.45 11.00
N VAL A 117 17.56 -13.13 11.50
CA VAL A 117 18.56 -12.34 10.75
C VAL A 117 19.41 -13.26 9.87
N ILE A 118 19.47 -12.97 8.57
CA ILE A 118 20.24 -13.70 7.57
C ILE A 118 21.08 -12.71 6.75
N GLY A 119 22.37 -12.60 7.09
CA GLY A 119 23.20 -11.57 6.47
C GLY A 119 22.73 -10.17 6.80
N GLU A 120 22.28 -9.44 5.79
CA GLU A 120 21.72 -8.10 5.96
C GLU A 120 20.19 -8.09 6.03
N GLU A 121 19.54 -9.24 5.93
CA GLU A 121 18.09 -9.36 5.88
C GLU A 121 17.52 -9.77 7.25
N LEU A 122 16.39 -9.21 7.60
CA LEU A 122 15.53 -9.65 8.70
C LEU A 122 14.30 -10.31 8.11
N VAL A 123 14.19 -11.63 8.27
CA VAL A 123 13.08 -12.44 7.73
C VAL A 123 12.02 -12.63 8.81
N GLY A 124 10.78 -12.28 8.51
CA GLY A 124 9.64 -12.44 9.41
C GLY A 124 8.42 -11.69 8.89
N ARG A 125 7.21 -12.14 9.21
CA ARG A 125 5.96 -11.48 8.85
C ARG A 125 5.87 -10.11 9.56
N GLY A 126 5.57 -9.05 8.77
CA GLY A 126 5.55 -7.65 9.25
C GLY A 126 6.92 -6.97 9.23
N ALA A 127 7.98 -7.65 8.79
CA ALA A 127 9.30 -7.05 8.72
C ALA A 127 9.38 -5.91 7.69
N SER A 128 8.69 -6.05 6.58
CA SER A 128 8.54 -5.05 5.52
C SER A 128 7.20 -4.29 5.65
N ASP A 129 6.13 -4.99 5.97
CA ASP A 129 4.76 -4.54 5.92
C ASP A 129 4.06 -4.74 7.27
N ASP A 130 3.99 -3.73 8.17
CA ASP A 130 4.57 -2.37 8.10
C ASP A 130 5.38 -2.07 9.39
N LYS A 131 5.46 -3.05 10.34
CA LYS A 131 6.15 -2.87 11.65
C LYS A 131 7.59 -2.39 11.49
N GLY A 132 8.32 -2.92 10.46
CA GLY A 132 9.69 -2.50 10.20
C GLY A 132 9.79 -1.03 9.80
N GLN A 133 8.87 -0.54 8.98
CA GLN A 133 8.86 0.85 8.53
C GLN A 133 8.37 1.80 9.63
N VAL A 134 7.36 1.42 10.42
CA VAL A 134 6.98 2.18 11.61
C VAL A 134 8.16 2.31 12.57
N ALA A 135 8.84 1.19 12.89
CA ALA A 135 10.02 1.21 13.76
C ALA A 135 11.16 2.10 13.19
N MET A 136 11.35 2.10 11.86
CA MET A 136 12.29 2.98 11.16
C MET A 136 12.00 4.46 11.46
N HIS A 137 10.74 4.89 11.41
CA HIS A 137 10.36 6.27 11.73
C HIS A 137 10.59 6.61 13.20
N LEU A 138 10.33 5.67 14.13
CA LEU A 138 10.63 5.86 15.56
C LEU A 138 12.13 6.04 15.80
N LEU A 139 12.97 5.22 15.16
CA LEU A 139 14.42 5.39 15.17
C LEU A 139 14.81 6.76 14.59
N GLY A 140 14.13 7.23 13.53
CA GLY A 140 14.34 8.54 12.94
C GLY A 140 14.10 9.70 13.91
N VAL A 141 13.03 9.66 14.71
CA VAL A 141 12.76 10.67 15.76
C VAL A 141 13.86 10.64 16.82
N ARG A 142 14.20 9.46 17.30
CA ARG A 142 15.26 9.25 18.31
C ARG A 142 16.63 9.75 17.84
N ALA A 143 16.97 9.46 16.56
CA ALA A 143 18.21 9.91 15.94
C ALA A 143 18.24 11.43 15.72
N HIS A 144 17.11 12.04 15.35
CA HIS A 144 16.99 13.51 15.23
C HIS A 144 17.26 14.21 16.57
N LEU A 145 16.67 13.75 17.64
CA LEU A 145 16.91 14.32 18.98
C LEU A 145 18.37 14.18 19.41
N ALA A 146 18.96 13.00 19.20
CA ALA A 146 20.37 12.76 19.52
C ALA A 146 21.32 13.60 18.66
N ALA A 147 21.04 13.74 17.36
CA ALA A 147 21.86 14.52 16.42
C ALA A 147 21.83 16.03 16.70
N THR A 148 20.67 16.53 17.16
CA THR A 148 20.49 17.96 17.47
C THR A 148 20.85 18.29 18.92
N GLY A 149 20.91 17.30 19.81
CA GLY A 149 21.01 17.49 21.26
C GLY A 149 19.79 18.17 21.88
N ALA A 150 18.67 18.24 21.14
CA ALA A 150 17.44 18.88 21.58
C ALA A 150 16.59 17.91 22.45
N ALA A 151 15.85 18.48 23.40
CA ALA A 151 14.87 17.72 24.20
C ALA A 151 13.54 17.51 23.47
N GLN A 152 13.29 18.25 22.40
CA GLN A 152 12.05 18.21 21.61
C GLN A 152 12.41 18.22 20.12
N PRO A 153 11.58 17.58 19.26
CA PRO A 153 11.81 17.61 17.81
C PRO A 153 11.58 19.01 17.21
N SER A 154 12.11 19.23 16.01
CA SER A 154 11.99 20.52 15.30
C SER A 154 10.58 20.76 14.74
N VAL A 155 9.77 19.73 14.62
CA VAL A 155 8.34 19.74 14.27
C VAL A 155 7.56 19.01 15.35
N THR A 156 6.29 19.31 15.54
CA THR A 156 5.45 18.43 16.35
C THR A 156 5.26 17.11 15.60
N VAL A 157 5.73 16.01 16.18
CA VAL A 157 5.58 14.67 15.59
C VAL A 157 4.42 13.96 16.26
N LYS A 158 3.42 13.62 15.46
CA LYS A 158 2.33 12.73 15.85
C LYS A 158 2.54 11.37 15.21
N LEU A 159 2.10 10.31 15.85
CA LEU A 159 2.08 8.95 15.34
C LEU A 159 0.65 8.42 15.43
N PHE A 160 0.17 7.82 14.35
CA PHE A 160 -1.06 7.06 14.30
C PHE A 160 -0.80 5.75 13.59
N VAL A 161 -0.87 4.63 14.34
CA VAL A 161 -0.61 3.28 13.84
C VAL A 161 -1.86 2.44 14.09
N GLU A 162 -2.57 2.09 13.02
CA GLU A 162 -3.79 1.30 13.11
C GLU A 162 -3.53 -0.22 13.17
N GLY A 163 -4.55 -0.98 13.54
CA GLY A 163 -4.48 -2.43 13.70
C GLY A 163 -5.36 -3.21 12.72
N GLU A 164 -5.82 -2.61 11.60
CA GLU A 164 -6.77 -3.21 10.66
C GLU A 164 -6.50 -2.87 9.18
N GLU A 165 -5.32 -2.35 8.84
CA GLU A 165 -5.00 -1.95 7.47
C GLU A 165 -5.10 -3.14 6.53
N GLU A 166 -4.56 -4.27 6.90
CA GLU A 166 -4.52 -5.51 6.15
C GLU A 166 -5.89 -6.17 5.94
N SER A 167 -6.91 -5.65 6.63
CA SER A 167 -8.33 -5.99 6.44
C SER A 167 -9.12 -4.90 5.69
N GLY A 168 -8.41 -3.89 5.15
CA GLY A 168 -8.98 -2.77 4.41
C GLY A 168 -9.51 -1.64 5.29
N SER A 169 -8.98 -1.48 6.50
CA SER A 169 -9.25 -0.37 7.43
C SER A 169 -10.75 -0.09 7.66
N PRO A 170 -11.56 -1.09 8.04
CA PRO A 170 -13.02 -0.95 8.05
C PRO A 170 -13.52 0.12 9.04
N TYR A 171 -12.72 0.46 10.05
CA TYR A 171 -13.06 1.46 11.06
C TYR A 171 -12.19 2.72 11.02
N LEU A 172 -11.29 2.88 10.06
CA LEU A 172 -10.39 4.04 9.97
C LEU A 172 -11.18 5.36 9.92
N THR A 173 -12.21 5.45 9.10
CA THR A 173 -13.08 6.65 9.02
C THR A 173 -13.64 7.04 10.37
N ARG A 174 -14.06 6.05 11.17
CA ARG A 174 -14.57 6.26 12.51
C ARG A 174 -13.47 6.78 13.45
N LEU A 175 -12.29 6.17 13.43
CA LEU A 175 -11.14 6.62 14.25
C LEU A 175 -10.75 8.06 13.89
N LEU A 176 -10.74 8.40 12.60
CA LEU A 176 -10.48 9.76 12.13
C LEU A 176 -11.53 10.76 12.62
N ASP A 177 -12.81 10.36 12.69
CA ASP A 177 -13.90 11.22 13.22
C ASP A 177 -13.80 11.40 14.73
N GLU A 178 -13.66 10.30 15.47
CA GLU A 178 -13.65 10.29 16.93
C GLU A 178 -12.43 11.02 17.51
N HIS A 179 -11.30 11.01 16.78
CA HIS A 179 -10.02 11.57 17.22
C HIS A 179 -9.52 12.72 16.35
N ARG A 180 -10.41 13.43 15.68
CA ARG A 180 -10.09 14.51 14.73
C ARG A 180 -9.13 15.56 15.32
N ASP A 181 -9.36 16.00 16.55
CA ASP A 181 -8.52 17.00 17.19
C ASP A 181 -7.12 16.48 17.54
N ASP A 182 -7.02 15.22 17.95
CA ASP A 182 -5.74 14.56 18.22
C ASP A 182 -4.95 14.38 16.91
N LEU A 183 -5.61 14.05 15.80
CA LEU A 183 -5.00 13.78 14.51
C LEU A 183 -4.77 15.03 13.64
N ALA A 184 -5.27 16.20 14.04
CA ALA A 184 -5.04 17.45 13.31
C ALA A 184 -3.54 17.68 13.07
N CYS A 185 -3.17 17.95 11.80
CA CYS A 185 -1.79 18.09 11.37
C CYS A 185 -1.70 18.96 10.11
N ASP A 186 -0.50 19.31 9.70
CA ASP A 186 -0.20 20.07 8.47
C ASP A 186 0.28 19.15 7.34
N LEU A 187 0.75 17.94 7.69
CA LEU A 187 1.32 16.96 6.77
C LEU A 187 1.13 15.55 7.32
N VAL A 188 0.81 14.59 6.45
CA VAL A 188 0.93 13.15 6.76
C VAL A 188 2.17 12.59 6.08
N VAL A 189 2.96 11.83 6.82
CA VAL A 189 4.04 10.96 6.32
C VAL A 189 3.55 9.52 6.38
N PHE A 190 3.34 8.91 5.23
CA PHE A 190 2.87 7.54 5.08
C PHE A 190 4.07 6.60 5.04
N THR A 191 4.09 5.59 5.92
CA THR A 191 5.25 4.71 6.09
C THR A 191 5.32 3.61 5.05
N ASP A 192 4.18 2.97 4.77
CA ASP A 192 4.10 1.77 3.96
C ASP A 192 4.28 2.06 2.47
N THR A 193 5.53 2.12 2.06
CA THR A 193 5.88 2.34 0.64
C THR A 193 7.28 1.80 0.32
N PRO A 194 7.46 1.14 -0.85
CA PRO A 194 8.76 0.65 -1.26
C PRO A 194 9.60 1.74 -1.94
N LEU A 195 10.92 1.59 -1.85
CA LEU A 195 11.87 2.10 -2.83
C LEU A 195 11.71 1.36 -4.15
N TYR A 196 12.23 1.91 -5.25
CA TYR A 196 12.27 1.17 -6.51
C TYR A 196 13.27 0.00 -6.47
N GLY A 197 14.41 0.20 -5.84
CA GLY A 197 15.45 -0.80 -5.71
C GLY A 197 16.55 -0.37 -4.75
N ARG A 198 17.39 -1.31 -4.35
CA ARG A 198 18.47 -1.10 -3.39
C ARG A 198 19.46 0.00 -3.82
N ASP A 199 19.80 0.02 -5.12
CA ASP A 199 20.74 0.97 -5.73
C ASP A 199 20.02 2.07 -6.53
N ALA A 200 18.71 2.15 -6.41
CA ALA A 200 17.86 3.14 -7.06
C ALA A 200 16.79 3.65 -6.09
N PRO A 201 17.18 4.43 -5.06
CA PRO A 201 16.22 4.97 -4.11
C PRO A 201 15.24 5.92 -4.80
N THR A 202 13.98 5.82 -4.44
CA THR A 202 12.92 6.69 -4.98
C THR A 202 12.09 7.30 -3.87
N VAL A 203 11.40 8.39 -4.19
CA VAL A 203 10.29 8.90 -3.41
C VAL A 203 9.00 8.56 -4.13
N CYS A 204 8.15 7.78 -3.48
CA CYS A 204 6.82 7.51 -3.97
C CYS A 204 5.98 8.79 -3.92
N THR A 205 5.23 9.07 -4.97
CA THR A 205 4.37 10.27 -5.08
C THR A 205 2.91 9.94 -5.27
N GLY A 206 2.55 8.66 -5.20
CA GLY A 206 1.16 8.25 -5.31
C GLY A 206 0.97 6.75 -5.44
N GLN A 207 -0.24 6.34 -5.18
CA GLN A 207 -0.69 4.95 -5.22
C GLN A 207 -1.98 4.85 -6.02
N ARG A 208 -2.20 3.66 -6.61
CA ARG A 208 -3.45 3.41 -7.32
C ARG A 208 -4.58 3.14 -6.33
N GLY A 209 -5.80 3.46 -6.76
CA GLY A 209 -7.01 2.98 -6.12
C GLY A 209 -7.39 1.59 -6.59
N VAL A 210 -8.41 1.02 -5.96
CA VAL A 210 -8.98 -0.27 -6.35
C VAL A 210 -10.50 -0.25 -6.23
N TYR A 211 -11.18 -0.88 -7.21
CA TYR A 211 -12.60 -1.21 -7.13
C TYR A 211 -12.81 -2.65 -7.56
N GLY A 212 -13.58 -3.42 -6.78
CA GLY A 212 -13.89 -4.82 -7.04
C GLY A 212 -15.38 -5.05 -7.27
N ALA A 213 -15.72 -5.94 -8.22
CA ALA A 213 -17.10 -6.34 -8.44
C ALA A 213 -17.21 -7.79 -8.96
N GLU A 214 -18.37 -8.41 -8.73
CA GLU A 214 -18.76 -9.64 -9.38
C GLU A 214 -19.96 -9.38 -10.27
N VAL A 215 -19.89 -9.81 -11.54
CA VAL A 215 -21.00 -9.77 -12.47
C VAL A 215 -21.60 -11.17 -12.59
N VAL A 216 -22.91 -11.28 -12.38
CA VAL A 216 -23.64 -12.53 -12.41
C VAL A 216 -24.70 -12.50 -13.50
N PHE A 217 -24.71 -13.49 -14.38
CA PHE A 217 -25.81 -13.73 -15.28
C PHE A 217 -26.62 -14.97 -14.84
N THR A 218 -27.94 -14.81 -14.78
CA THR A 218 -28.89 -15.89 -14.45
C THR A 218 -29.89 -16.04 -15.59
N GLY A 219 -30.01 -17.26 -16.12
CA GLY A 219 -30.91 -17.60 -17.24
C GLY A 219 -32.06 -18.52 -16.87
N GLY A 220 -32.01 -19.17 -15.69
CA GLY A 220 -33.03 -20.11 -15.28
C GLY A 220 -32.89 -20.53 -13.83
N ARG A 221 -33.78 -21.38 -13.35
CA ARG A 221 -33.78 -21.90 -11.97
C ARG A 221 -32.83 -23.09 -11.78
N SER A 222 -32.50 -23.78 -12.88
CA SER A 222 -31.63 -24.96 -12.87
C SER A 222 -30.95 -25.13 -14.22
N ASP A 223 -29.84 -25.86 -14.24
CA ASP A 223 -29.22 -26.32 -15.48
C ASP A 223 -30.21 -27.14 -16.29
N VAL A 224 -30.14 -27.02 -17.62
CA VAL A 224 -30.96 -27.75 -18.55
C VAL A 224 -30.13 -28.52 -19.56
N HIS A 225 -30.64 -29.61 -20.09
CA HIS A 225 -29.96 -30.42 -21.09
C HIS A 225 -29.72 -29.61 -22.39
N SER A 226 -28.50 -29.50 -22.83
CA SER A 226 -28.11 -28.65 -23.98
C SER A 226 -28.73 -29.13 -25.29
N GLY A 227 -28.96 -30.45 -25.48
CA GLY A 227 -29.64 -31.00 -26.63
C GLY A 227 -31.14 -30.72 -26.66
N ARG A 228 -31.76 -30.29 -25.53
CA ARG A 228 -33.18 -29.94 -25.46
C ARG A 228 -33.41 -28.43 -25.51
N ALA A 229 -32.54 -27.65 -24.90
CA ALA A 229 -32.74 -26.20 -24.73
C ALA A 229 -31.66 -25.36 -25.42
N GLY A 230 -30.54 -25.97 -25.80
CA GLY A 230 -29.44 -25.26 -26.51
C GLY A 230 -29.92 -24.68 -27.84
N GLY A 231 -29.54 -23.44 -28.10
CA GLY A 231 -29.99 -22.67 -29.29
C GLY A 231 -31.40 -22.03 -29.12
N SER A 232 -32.17 -22.40 -28.07
CA SER A 232 -33.48 -21.81 -27.81
C SER A 232 -33.54 -20.89 -26.59
N VAL A 233 -32.58 -21.02 -25.67
CA VAL A 233 -32.41 -20.14 -24.50
C VAL A 233 -31.01 -19.57 -24.47
N PRO A 234 -30.80 -18.36 -23.93
CA PRO A 234 -29.48 -17.80 -23.78
C PRO A 234 -28.66 -18.58 -22.77
N ASN A 235 -27.35 -18.69 -23.03
CA ASN A 235 -26.40 -19.39 -22.15
C ASN A 235 -25.61 -18.38 -21.33
N PRO A 236 -25.75 -18.37 -19.98
CA PRO A 236 -25.02 -17.46 -19.09
C PRO A 236 -23.49 -17.55 -19.25
N ALA A 237 -22.92 -18.74 -19.41
CA ALA A 237 -21.47 -18.89 -19.60
C ALA A 237 -20.98 -18.25 -20.92
N THR A 238 -21.76 -18.39 -22.00
CA THR A 238 -21.46 -17.69 -23.27
C THR A 238 -21.59 -16.17 -23.11
N ALA A 239 -22.55 -15.69 -22.32
CA ALA A 239 -22.72 -14.26 -22.05
C ALA A 239 -21.55 -13.69 -21.25
N ILE A 240 -21.05 -14.38 -20.22
CA ILE A 240 -19.83 -13.99 -19.48
C ILE A 240 -18.61 -13.95 -20.43
N ALA A 241 -18.41 -14.96 -21.25
CA ALA A 241 -17.29 -14.98 -22.20
C ALA A 241 -17.33 -13.79 -23.17
N ARG A 242 -18.53 -13.39 -23.66
CA ARG A 242 -18.69 -12.21 -24.51
C ARG A 242 -18.47 -10.90 -23.74
N LEU A 243 -18.94 -10.80 -22.51
CA LEU A 243 -18.72 -9.63 -21.66
C LEU A 243 -17.24 -9.41 -21.41
N VAL A 244 -16.51 -10.47 -21.04
CA VAL A 244 -15.05 -10.43 -20.82
C VAL A 244 -14.31 -10.05 -22.10
N ALA A 245 -14.66 -10.66 -23.23
CA ALA A 245 -14.03 -10.33 -24.50
C ALA A 245 -14.28 -8.87 -24.96
N ALA A 246 -15.37 -8.25 -24.50
CA ALA A 246 -15.69 -6.86 -24.80
C ALA A 246 -15.11 -5.86 -23.80
N LEU A 247 -14.49 -6.33 -22.70
CA LEU A 247 -13.96 -5.47 -21.64
C LEU A 247 -12.75 -4.67 -22.09
N HIS A 248 -11.95 -5.22 -23.01
CA HIS A 248 -10.80 -4.57 -23.61
C HIS A 248 -10.88 -4.58 -25.12
N ASP A 249 -10.31 -3.57 -25.76
CA ASP A 249 -10.06 -3.57 -27.20
C ASP A 249 -8.75 -4.30 -27.54
N GLU A 250 -8.38 -4.27 -28.84
CA GLU A 250 -7.17 -4.93 -29.36
C GLU A 250 -5.87 -4.30 -28.79
N ASP A 251 -5.91 -3.05 -28.37
CA ASP A 251 -4.81 -2.32 -27.72
C ASP A 251 -4.79 -2.48 -26.20
N GLY A 252 -5.66 -3.31 -25.63
CA GLY A 252 -5.76 -3.54 -24.19
C GLY A 252 -6.43 -2.41 -23.39
N ARG A 253 -7.08 -1.46 -24.08
CA ARG A 253 -7.79 -0.36 -23.42
C ARG A 253 -9.15 -0.80 -22.91
N VAL A 254 -9.46 -0.43 -21.67
CA VAL A 254 -10.74 -0.75 -21.01
C VAL A 254 -11.90 -0.04 -21.72
N GLN A 255 -12.96 -0.77 -22.04
CA GLN A 255 -14.09 -0.32 -22.86
C GLN A 255 -15.32 0.12 -22.04
N LEU A 256 -15.14 0.42 -20.75
CA LEU A 256 -16.16 1.11 -19.97
C LEU A 256 -16.28 2.56 -20.48
N ARG A 257 -17.54 3.04 -20.58
CA ARG A 257 -17.77 4.43 -21.01
C ARG A 257 -17.08 5.41 -20.05
N ASP A 258 -16.41 6.39 -20.60
CA ASP A 258 -15.72 7.47 -19.89
C ASP A 258 -14.67 7.00 -18.87
N PHE A 259 -14.18 5.75 -18.97
CA PHE A 259 -13.21 5.18 -18.05
C PHE A 259 -11.91 6.00 -17.93
N TYR A 260 -11.52 6.65 -19.02
CA TYR A 260 -10.31 7.47 -19.08
C TYR A 260 -10.57 8.98 -18.98
N ALA A 261 -11.83 9.42 -18.82
CA ALA A 261 -12.19 10.83 -18.92
C ALA A 261 -11.54 11.71 -17.84
N ASP A 262 -11.39 11.15 -16.63
CA ASP A 262 -10.82 11.85 -15.49
C ASP A 262 -9.32 11.49 -15.27
N VAL A 263 -8.70 10.70 -16.15
CA VAL A 263 -7.31 10.27 -15.99
C VAL A 263 -6.35 11.41 -16.27
N THR A 264 -5.60 11.84 -15.26
CA THR A 264 -4.50 12.79 -15.43
C THR A 264 -3.25 12.04 -15.87
N GLU A 265 -2.71 12.43 -17.04
CA GLU A 265 -1.47 11.86 -17.54
C GLU A 265 -0.26 12.41 -16.76
N PRO A 266 0.79 11.58 -16.55
CA PRO A 266 2.02 12.04 -15.92
C PRO A 266 2.68 13.13 -16.75
N THR A 267 3.32 14.06 -16.08
CA THR A 267 4.11 15.12 -16.73
C THR A 267 5.32 14.54 -17.48
N ALA A 268 5.89 15.32 -18.40
CA ALA A 268 7.12 14.91 -19.11
C ALA A 268 8.28 14.69 -18.13
N ALA A 269 8.32 15.40 -17.01
CA ALA A 269 9.35 15.24 -15.97
C ALA A 269 9.19 13.91 -15.23
N GLU A 270 7.96 13.56 -14.80
CA GLU A 270 7.67 12.25 -14.18
C GLU A 270 8.00 11.09 -15.13
N ARG A 271 7.60 11.19 -16.41
CA ARG A 271 7.93 10.17 -17.41
C ARG A 271 9.45 10.03 -17.60
N ALA A 272 10.20 11.13 -17.55
CA ALA A 272 11.66 11.09 -17.64
C ALA A 272 12.29 10.41 -16.41
N ASP A 273 11.73 10.63 -15.22
CA ASP A 273 12.16 9.94 -14.00
C ASP A 273 11.89 8.44 -14.08
N TYR A 274 10.67 8.04 -14.50
CA TYR A 274 10.34 6.61 -14.66
C TYR A 274 11.24 5.91 -15.70
N ALA A 275 11.54 6.60 -16.82
CA ALA A 275 12.40 6.07 -17.87
C ALA A 275 13.89 5.98 -17.45
N ALA A 276 14.30 6.74 -16.44
CA ALA A 276 15.69 6.73 -15.92
C ALA A 276 15.90 5.64 -14.83
N LEU A 277 14.84 4.96 -14.38
CA LEU A 277 14.96 3.85 -13.45
C LEU A 277 15.53 2.60 -14.15
N PRO A 278 16.39 1.82 -13.49
CA PRO A 278 16.96 0.62 -14.07
C PRO A 278 15.90 -0.50 -14.17
N PHE A 279 15.19 -0.56 -15.28
CA PHE A 279 14.18 -1.59 -15.54
C PHE A 279 14.80 -2.80 -16.24
N ASP A 280 14.70 -3.98 -15.60
CA ASP A 280 15.06 -5.27 -16.20
C ASP A 280 13.79 -6.07 -16.48
N GLU A 281 13.51 -6.34 -17.76
CA GLU A 281 12.32 -7.08 -18.20
C GLU A 281 12.35 -8.53 -17.71
N ALA A 282 13.51 -9.18 -17.70
CA ALA A 282 13.61 -10.58 -17.30
C ALA A 282 13.36 -10.75 -15.80
N GLU A 283 13.90 -9.84 -14.99
CA GLU A 283 13.64 -9.80 -13.55
C GLU A 283 12.16 -9.48 -13.27
N TRP A 284 11.59 -8.49 -13.98
CA TRP A 284 10.17 -8.16 -13.86
C TRP A 284 9.26 -9.36 -14.16
N LEU A 285 9.51 -10.07 -15.26
CA LEU A 285 8.72 -11.24 -15.64
C LEU A 285 8.90 -12.40 -14.64
N ALA A 286 10.09 -12.59 -14.08
CA ALA A 286 10.33 -13.55 -13.03
C ALA A 286 9.51 -13.23 -11.77
N ASN A 287 9.52 -11.97 -11.32
CA ASN A 287 8.75 -11.49 -10.17
C ASN A 287 7.23 -11.49 -10.44
N ALA A 288 6.82 -11.36 -11.70
CA ALA A 288 5.42 -11.53 -12.13
C ALA A 288 5.00 -13.00 -12.28
N GLY A 289 5.53 -13.90 -11.45
CA GLY A 289 5.19 -15.32 -11.44
C GLY A 289 5.73 -16.11 -12.64
N GLY A 290 6.79 -15.63 -13.29
CA GLY A 290 7.38 -16.27 -14.46
C GLY A 290 6.55 -16.06 -15.74
N ALA A 291 5.91 -14.92 -15.88
CA ALA A 291 5.16 -14.56 -17.07
C ALA A 291 6.05 -14.64 -18.34
N GLN A 292 5.44 -15.04 -19.48
CA GLN A 292 6.17 -15.29 -20.72
C GLN A 292 6.34 -14.06 -21.62
N GLY A 293 5.78 -12.91 -21.22
CA GLY A 293 5.90 -11.65 -21.97
C GLY A 293 5.08 -10.53 -21.33
N LEU A 294 5.40 -9.31 -21.72
CA LEU A 294 4.71 -8.10 -21.30
C LEU A 294 3.41 -7.89 -22.09
N ALA A 295 2.43 -7.26 -21.45
CA ALA A 295 1.14 -6.88 -22.03
C ALA A 295 0.76 -5.44 -21.65
N GLY A 296 -0.34 -4.93 -22.19
CA GLY A 296 -0.95 -3.65 -21.82
C GLY A 296 -0.88 -2.60 -22.94
N GLU A 297 -1.35 -1.38 -22.65
CA GLU A 297 -1.54 -0.30 -23.63
C GLU A 297 -0.25 0.06 -24.37
N PRO A 298 -0.27 0.15 -25.73
CA PRO A 298 0.86 0.64 -26.51
C PRO A 298 1.24 2.08 -26.15
N GLY A 299 2.53 2.41 -26.30
CA GLY A 299 3.06 3.76 -26.04
C GLY A 299 3.34 4.08 -24.56
N TRP A 300 3.10 3.11 -23.66
CA TRP A 300 3.41 3.19 -22.25
C TRP A 300 4.45 2.13 -21.87
N SER A 301 5.45 2.52 -21.08
CA SER A 301 6.40 1.57 -20.50
C SER A 301 5.70 0.66 -19.47
N THR A 302 6.32 -0.44 -19.09
CA THR A 302 5.78 -1.35 -18.07
C THR A 302 5.53 -0.65 -16.74
N LEU A 303 6.46 0.19 -16.30
CA LEU A 303 6.30 0.97 -15.08
C LEU A 303 5.11 1.95 -15.18
N GLU A 304 4.98 2.67 -16.31
CA GLU A 304 3.84 3.56 -16.52
C GLU A 304 2.51 2.81 -16.51
N ARG A 305 2.42 1.64 -17.13
CA ARG A 305 1.21 0.81 -17.13
C ARG A 305 0.78 0.41 -15.72
N VAL A 306 1.74 0.11 -14.84
CA VAL A 306 1.46 -0.31 -13.47
C VAL A 306 1.22 0.87 -12.54
N TRP A 307 1.82 2.04 -12.80
CA TRP A 307 1.78 3.18 -11.89
C TRP A 307 0.76 4.25 -12.23
N VAL A 308 0.61 4.55 -13.53
CA VAL A 308 -0.15 5.74 -13.99
C VAL A 308 -1.23 5.41 -15.01
N ARG A 309 -1.41 4.12 -15.33
CA ARG A 309 -2.54 3.70 -16.19
C ARG A 309 -3.56 2.89 -15.38
N PRO A 310 -4.86 3.17 -15.57
CA PRO A 310 -5.90 2.35 -14.96
C PRO A 310 -6.02 1.02 -15.69
N THR A 311 -6.37 -0.04 -14.95
CA THR A 311 -6.54 -1.38 -15.51
C THR A 311 -7.86 -2.01 -15.07
N ALA A 312 -8.28 -3.04 -15.81
CA ALA A 312 -9.39 -3.91 -15.45
C ALA A 312 -8.93 -5.36 -15.59
N GLU A 313 -8.97 -6.12 -14.50
CA GLU A 313 -8.49 -7.49 -14.46
C GLU A 313 -9.64 -8.47 -14.23
N VAL A 314 -9.57 -9.61 -14.92
CA VAL A 314 -10.47 -10.75 -14.70
C VAL A 314 -9.83 -11.67 -13.68
N ASN A 315 -10.33 -11.64 -12.45
CA ASN A 315 -9.78 -12.40 -11.32
C ASN A 315 -10.32 -13.84 -11.24
N GLY A 316 -11.49 -14.09 -11.84
CA GLY A 316 -12.06 -15.43 -11.86
C GLY A 316 -13.32 -15.49 -12.71
N ILE A 317 -13.56 -16.65 -13.33
CA ILE A 317 -14.77 -16.95 -14.09
C ILE A 317 -15.35 -18.25 -13.56
N GLU A 318 -16.64 -18.24 -13.24
CA GLU A 318 -17.37 -19.40 -12.76
C GLU A 318 -18.62 -19.62 -13.63
N GLY A 319 -18.88 -20.87 -13.99
CA GLY A 319 -20.11 -21.24 -14.72
C GLY A 319 -19.98 -22.50 -15.55
N GLY A 320 -21.06 -23.23 -15.66
CA GLY A 320 -21.08 -24.52 -16.33
C GLY A 320 -20.59 -25.67 -15.45
N TYR A 321 -20.25 -26.80 -16.08
CA TYR A 321 -19.77 -27.98 -15.38
C TYR A 321 -18.23 -27.98 -15.35
N THR A 322 -17.66 -28.06 -14.16
CA THR A 322 -16.21 -28.05 -13.92
C THR A 322 -15.67 -29.39 -13.40
N GLY A 323 -16.53 -30.41 -13.23
CA GLY A 323 -16.12 -31.74 -12.80
C GLY A 323 -15.50 -32.58 -13.92
N PRO A 324 -15.00 -33.80 -13.60
CA PRO A 324 -14.43 -34.70 -14.59
C PRO A 324 -15.41 -35.09 -15.70
N GLY A 325 -14.94 -35.17 -16.94
CA GLY A 325 -15.72 -35.56 -18.10
C GLY A 325 -16.57 -34.42 -18.67
N LEU A 326 -17.57 -34.76 -19.49
CA LEU A 326 -18.48 -33.81 -20.16
C LEU A 326 -19.89 -33.96 -19.62
N LYS A 327 -20.48 -32.83 -19.17
CA LYS A 327 -21.92 -32.76 -18.85
C LYS A 327 -22.58 -31.80 -19.82
N THR A 328 -23.50 -32.31 -20.64
CA THR A 328 -24.14 -31.58 -21.74
C THR A 328 -25.29 -30.68 -21.24
N ILE A 329 -24.95 -29.52 -20.67
CA ILE A 329 -25.89 -28.56 -20.10
C ILE A 329 -25.84 -27.19 -20.74
N VAL A 330 -26.91 -26.42 -20.60
CA VAL A 330 -26.92 -24.96 -20.56
C VAL A 330 -27.00 -24.59 -19.08
N PRO A 331 -25.99 -23.94 -18.49
CA PRO A 331 -25.99 -23.61 -17.06
C PRO A 331 -27.06 -22.58 -16.73
N ALA A 332 -27.61 -22.64 -15.53
CA ALA A 332 -28.58 -21.67 -15.04
C ALA A 332 -27.93 -20.31 -14.68
N ARG A 333 -26.66 -20.34 -14.27
CA ARG A 333 -25.91 -19.18 -13.81
C ARG A 333 -24.46 -19.25 -14.28
N ALA A 334 -23.86 -18.08 -14.49
CA ALA A 334 -22.42 -17.90 -14.59
C ALA A 334 -22.01 -16.53 -14.05
N SER A 335 -20.78 -16.39 -13.58
CA SER A 335 -20.26 -15.13 -13.03
C SER A 335 -18.83 -14.87 -13.42
N VAL A 336 -18.43 -13.58 -13.32
CA VAL A 336 -17.04 -13.13 -13.43
C VAL A 336 -16.73 -12.18 -12.30
N LYS A 337 -15.56 -12.35 -11.69
CA LYS A 337 -14.99 -11.44 -10.70
C LYS A 337 -14.02 -10.50 -11.41
N LEU A 338 -14.17 -9.21 -11.17
CA LEU A 338 -13.39 -8.14 -11.79
C LEU A 338 -12.76 -7.27 -10.72
N SER A 339 -11.54 -6.82 -10.95
CA SER A 339 -10.91 -5.75 -10.21
C SER A 339 -10.41 -4.66 -11.16
N PHE A 340 -10.57 -3.41 -10.73
CA PHE A 340 -10.11 -2.23 -11.46
C PHE A 340 -9.04 -1.55 -10.61
N ARG A 341 -7.87 -1.31 -11.19
CA ARG A 341 -6.89 -0.41 -10.58
C ARG A 341 -7.11 0.98 -11.13
N LEU A 342 -7.27 1.94 -10.23
CA LEU A 342 -7.64 3.32 -10.54
C LEU A 342 -6.42 4.23 -10.39
N VAL A 343 -6.36 5.29 -11.19
CA VAL A 343 -5.30 6.30 -11.10
C VAL A 343 -5.87 7.63 -10.64
N PRO A 344 -5.04 8.60 -10.21
CA PRO A 344 -5.51 9.88 -9.68
C PRO A 344 -6.63 10.50 -10.53
N ASP A 345 -7.58 11.13 -9.84
CA ASP A 345 -8.83 11.74 -10.32
C ASP A 345 -9.94 10.75 -10.72
N GLN A 346 -9.65 9.46 -10.89
CA GLN A 346 -10.73 8.46 -11.02
C GLN A 346 -11.42 8.22 -9.67
N ARG A 347 -12.71 7.94 -9.71
CA ARG A 347 -13.56 7.68 -8.55
C ARG A 347 -14.17 6.28 -8.64
N PRO A 348 -14.05 5.44 -7.59
CA PRO A 348 -14.62 4.09 -7.57
C PRO A 348 -16.11 4.07 -7.94
N GLU A 349 -16.89 5.05 -7.48
CA GLU A 349 -18.34 5.14 -7.72
C GLU A 349 -18.65 5.34 -9.21
N ARG A 350 -17.85 6.17 -9.92
CA ARG A 350 -18.01 6.37 -11.37
C ARG A 350 -17.69 5.12 -12.17
N VAL A 351 -16.66 4.38 -11.72
CA VAL A 351 -16.29 3.09 -12.34
C VAL A 351 -17.38 2.05 -12.09
N ALA A 352 -17.96 2.03 -10.89
CA ALA A 352 -19.10 1.17 -10.57
C ALA A 352 -20.30 1.44 -11.47
N ASP A 353 -20.63 2.72 -11.71
CA ASP A 353 -21.74 3.10 -12.59
C ASP A 353 -21.45 2.75 -14.05
N ALA A 354 -20.23 3.03 -14.53
CA ALA A 354 -19.81 2.67 -15.87
C ALA A 354 -19.83 1.14 -16.11
N LEU A 355 -19.45 0.35 -15.08
CA LEU A 355 -19.56 -1.10 -15.13
C LEU A 355 -21.01 -1.57 -15.22
N ARG A 356 -21.94 -0.99 -14.42
CA ARG A 356 -23.37 -1.32 -14.49
C ARG A 356 -23.94 -1.05 -15.87
N GLU A 357 -23.60 0.09 -16.49
CA GLU A 357 -24.02 0.42 -17.84
C GLU A 357 -23.40 -0.52 -18.89
N PHE A 358 -22.12 -0.87 -18.74
CA PHE A 358 -21.45 -1.81 -19.60
C PHE A 358 -22.12 -3.18 -19.57
N VAL A 359 -22.39 -3.69 -18.37
CA VAL A 359 -23.10 -4.97 -18.17
C VAL A 359 -24.50 -4.92 -18.78
N ALA A 360 -25.27 -3.85 -18.54
CA ALA A 360 -26.61 -3.69 -19.10
C ALA A 360 -26.61 -3.74 -20.64
N ARG A 361 -25.62 -3.10 -21.29
CA ARG A 361 -25.48 -3.13 -22.77
C ARG A 361 -25.11 -4.51 -23.33
N HIS A 362 -24.38 -5.31 -22.55
CA HIS A 362 -23.90 -6.62 -22.96
C HIS A 362 -24.78 -7.79 -22.45
N THR A 363 -25.86 -7.48 -21.74
CA THR A 363 -26.79 -8.49 -21.25
C THR A 363 -27.68 -8.99 -22.37
N PRO A 364 -27.59 -10.26 -22.79
CA PRO A 364 -28.49 -10.81 -23.79
C PRO A 364 -29.94 -10.83 -23.31
N ALA A 365 -30.89 -10.65 -24.25
CA ALA A 365 -32.30 -10.83 -23.93
C ALA A 365 -32.56 -12.24 -23.35
N GLY A 366 -33.35 -12.29 -22.26
CA GLY A 366 -33.67 -13.52 -21.55
C GLY A 366 -32.68 -13.91 -20.44
N LEU A 367 -31.65 -13.09 -20.20
CA LEU A 367 -30.84 -13.20 -18.98
C LEU A 367 -31.15 -12.06 -18.01
N HIS A 368 -31.03 -12.35 -16.73
CA HIS A 368 -30.94 -11.36 -15.67
C HIS A 368 -29.47 -11.11 -15.34
N ALA A 369 -29.07 -9.84 -15.23
CA ALA A 369 -27.73 -9.44 -14.84
C ALA A 369 -27.74 -8.77 -13.48
N GLU A 370 -26.76 -9.11 -12.65
CA GLU A 370 -26.51 -8.47 -11.36
C GLU A 370 -25.05 -8.07 -11.28
N VAL A 371 -24.78 -6.85 -10.79
CA VAL A 371 -23.44 -6.37 -10.46
C VAL A 371 -23.35 -6.23 -8.95
N ILE A 372 -22.56 -7.08 -8.32
CA ILE A 372 -22.36 -7.14 -6.88
C ILE A 372 -21.05 -6.45 -6.56
N ALA A 373 -21.10 -5.28 -5.93
CA ALA A 373 -19.91 -4.58 -5.46
C ALA A 373 -19.22 -5.38 -4.34
N ARG A 374 -17.91 -5.32 -4.33
CA ARG A 374 -17.05 -5.89 -3.28
C ARG A 374 -16.44 -4.75 -2.46
N GLY A 375 -17.27 -4.11 -1.62
CA GLY A 375 -16.95 -2.87 -0.90
C GLY A 375 -17.12 -1.61 -1.74
N ASP A 376 -16.83 -0.48 -1.14
CA ASP A 376 -16.98 0.85 -1.77
C ASP A 376 -15.79 1.20 -2.69
N GLY A 377 -14.71 0.42 -2.59
CA GLY A 377 -13.45 0.69 -3.27
C GLY A 377 -12.55 1.66 -2.50
N VAL A 378 -11.29 1.71 -2.90
CA VAL A 378 -10.28 2.62 -2.35
C VAL A 378 -9.94 3.64 -3.43
N PRO A 379 -10.08 4.94 -3.17
CA PRO A 379 -9.69 5.99 -4.12
C PRO A 379 -8.17 5.99 -4.36
N PRO A 380 -7.70 6.37 -5.55
CA PRO A 380 -6.28 6.63 -5.78
C PRO A 380 -5.85 7.94 -5.14
N TYR A 381 -4.55 8.07 -4.92
CA TYR A 381 -3.95 9.32 -4.42
C TYR A 381 -2.64 9.62 -5.14
N ALA A 382 -2.40 10.90 -5.41
CA ALA A 382 -1.07 11.40 -5.78
C ALA A 382 -0.87 12.80 -5.18
N VAL A 383 0.34 13.04 -4.71
CA VAL A 383 0.80 14.37 -4.27
C VAL A 383 1.53 15.06 -5.42
N ASP A 384 1.40 16.39 -5.50
CA ASP A 384 2.15 17.19 -6.46
C ASP A 384 3.66 17.10 -6.16
N VAL A 385 4.44 16.67 -7.14
CA VAL A 385 5.90 16.53 -7.03
C VAL A 385 6.60 17.85 -6.72
N SER A 386 5.98 19.01 -7.00
CA SER A 386 6.49 20.34 -6.67
C SER A 386 6.13 20.80 -5.26
N HIS A 387 5.37 20.00 -4.50
CA HIS A 387 5.02 20.36 -3.13
C HIS A 387 6.28 20.41 -2.24
N PRO A 388 6.47 21.46 -1.42
CA PRO A 388 7.69 21.62 -0.61
C PRO A 388 8.01 20.43 0.30
N ALA A 389 7.00 19.75 0.83
CA ALA A 389 7.20 18.54 1.64
C ALA A 389 7.76 17.36 0.81
N VAL A 390 7.34 17.21 -0.46
CA VAL A 390 7.87 16.17 -1.37
C VAL A 390 9.34 16.45 -1.67
N GLU A 391 9.69 17.71 -1.91
CA GLU A 391 11.09 18.11 -2.10
C GLU A 391 11.92 17.86 -0.83
N ALA A 392 11.37 18.14 0.37
CA ALA A 392 12.05 17.85 1.63
C ALA A 392 12.30 16.34 1.81
N VAL A 393 11.32 15.48 1.49
CA VAL A 393 11.50 14.02 1.52
C VAL A 393 12.59 13.60 0.52
N ARG A 394 12.54 14.10 -0.72
CA ARG A 394 13.56 13.80 -1.74
C ARG A 394 14.97 14.18 -1.27
N ASP A 395 15.15 15.40 -0.75
CA ASP A 395 16.43 15.88 -0.27
C ASP A 395 16.93 15.04 0.92
N ALA A 396 16.03 14.65 1.84
CA ALA A 396 16.35 13.79 2.97
C ALA A 396 16.80 12.39 2.54
N VAL A 397 16.06 11.76 1.62
CA VAL A 397 16.39 10.44 1.06
C VAL A 397 17.70 10.50 0.27
N GLN A 398 17.88 11.51 -0.60
CA GLN A 398 19.11 11.67 -1.37
C GLN A 398 20.35 11.79 -0.47
N ALA A 399 20.24 12.56 0.61
CA ALA A 399 21.34 12.73 1.55
C ALA A 399 21.60 11.47 2.40
N ALA A 400 20.56 10.71 2.74
CA ALA A 400 20.71 9.47 3.51
C ALA A 400 21.29 8.33 2.67
N PHE A 401 20.91 8.23 1.40
CA PHE A 401 21.35 7.15 0.52
C PHE A 401 22.62 7.46 -0.26
N ASP A 402 23.10 8.70 -0.24
CA ASP A 402 24.25 9.17 -1.02
C ASP A 402 24.11 8.92 -2.55
N GLN A 403 22.87 8.96 -3.06
CA GLN A 403 22.53 8.65 -4.46
C GLN A 403 21.46 9.62 -4.99
N PRO A 404 21.43 9.87 -6.32
CA PRO A 404 20.34 10.61 -6.93
C PRO A 404 18.99 9.90 -6.70
N VAL A 405 17.99 10.67 -6.29
CA VAL A 405 16.64 10.16 -6.02
C VAL A 405 15.71 10.54 -7.16
N ARG A 406 14.92 9.58 -7.63
CA ARG A 406 13.88 9.74 -8.63
C ARG A 406 12.51 9.67 -7.98
N PHE A 407 11.51 10.17 -8.67
CA PHE A 407 10.12 9.93 -8.28
C PHE A 407 9.64 8.59 -8.82
N SER A 408 8.77 7.95 -8.07
CA SER A 408 8.06 6.71 -8.45
C SER A 408 6.60 6.81 -8.03
N ARG A 409 5.80 5.83 -8.44
CA ARG A 409 4.48 5.55 -7.87
C ARG A 409 4.39 4.07 -7.55
N THR A 410 3.38 3.67 -6.79
CA THR A 410 3.11 2.25 -6.54
C THR A 410 1.84 1.80 -7.25
N GLY A 411 1.81 0.54 -7.67
CA GLY A 411 0.62 -0.12 -8.20
C GLY A 411 -0.34 -0.62 -7.12
N GLY A 412 0.11 -0.63 -5.86
CA GLY A 412 -0.69 -0.95 -4.67
C GLY A 412 -1.73 0.12 -4.34
N SER A 413 -2.56 -0.17 -3.36
CA SER A 413 -3.59 0.72 -2.85
C SER A 413 -3.53 0.73 -1.32
N GLY A 414 -3.81 1.87 -0.70
CA GLY A 414 -3.86 2.04 0.74
C GLY A 414 -4.65 3.30 1.10
N PRO A 415 -4.79 3.67 2.36
CA PRO A 415 -5.71 4.69 2.81
C PRO A 415 -5.25 6.14 2.63
N ALA A 416 -4.17 6.42 1.87
CA ALA A 416 -3.64 7.78 1.71
C ALA A 416 -4.68 8.78 1.18
N ALA A 417 -5.52 8.37 0.21
CA ALA A 417 -6.61 9.23 -0.28
C ALA A 417 -7.66 9.54 0.79
N LEU A 418 -7.93 8.58 1.67
CA LEU A 418 -8.87 8.73 2.76
C LEU A 418 -8.30 9.68 3.82
N LEU A 419 -7.04 9.50 4.21
CA LEU A 419 -6.33 10.41 5.12
C LEU A 419 -6.31 11.84 4.57
N HIS A 420 -5.94 12.01 3.30
CA HIS A 420 -5.97 13.31 2.63
C HIS A 420 -7.36 13.96 2.66
N GLY A 421 -8.39 13.19 2.30
CA GLY A 421 -9.76 13.68 2.23
C GLY A 421 -10.33 14.10 3.59
N TRP A 422 -9.97 13.40 4.67
CA TRP A 422 -10.43 13.65 6.03
C TRP A 422 -9.66 14.77 6.73
N LEU A 423 -8.34 14.74 6.65
CA LEU A 423 -7.47 15.69 7.34
C LEU A 423 -7.31 17.00 6.56
N GLY A 424 -7.55 16.98 5.24
CA GLY A 424 -7.44 18.15 4.36
C GLY A 424 -6.00 18.60 4.10
N VAL A 425 -5.03 17.70 4.36
CA VAL A 425 -3.59 17.99 4.25
C VAL A 425 -2.91 17.06 3.25
N PRO A 426 -1.75 17.42 2.69
CA PRO A 426 -1.00 16.53 1.80
C PRO A 426 -0.52 15.28 2.54
N VAL A 427 -0.43 14.16 1.80
CA VAL A 427 0.22 12.92 2.23
C VAL A 427 1.49 12.74 1.40
N VAL A 428 2.62 12.62 2.05
CA VAL A 428 3.91 12.27 1.43
C VAL A 428 4.34 10.88 1.90
N TYR A 429 5.21 10.25 1.16
CA TYR A 429 5.61 8.87 1.42
C TYR A 429 7.09 8.80 1.79
N LEU A 430 7.41 8.08 2.85
CA LEU A 430 8.79 7.78 3.23
C LEU A 430 8.88 6.36 3.78
N GLY A 431 9.29 5.43 2.93
CA GLY A 431 9.56 4.04 3.25
C GLY A 431 10.95 3.61 2.80
N ALA A 432 11.36 2.41 3.15
CA ALA A 432 12.68 1.87 2.85
C ALA A 432 12.67 0.37 2.55
N THR A 433 11.53 -0.18 2.12
CA THR A 433 11.35 -1.57 1.71
C THR A 433 11.60 -1.72 0.21
N LEU A 434 11.63 -2.96 -0.26
CA LEU A 434 11.88 -3.29 -1.66
C LEU A 434 10.71 -4.04 -2.29
N PRO A 435 10.50 -3.93 -3.62
CA PRO A 435 9.46 -4.68 -4.31
C PRO A 435 9.60 -6.21 -4.22
N ASP A 436 10.81 -6.70 -3.96
CA ASP A 436 11.13 -8.12 -3.82
C ASP A 436 11.21 -8.60 -2.35
N ASP A 437 10.73 -7.81 -1.40
CA ASP A 437 10.67 -8.14 0.03
C ASP A 437 9.60 -9.20 0.36
N ARG A 438 8.92 -9.72 -0.65
CA ARG A 438 7.93 -10.81 -0.52
C ARG A 438 6.77 -10.47 0.42
N ILE A 439 6.32 -9.23 0.38
CA ILE A 439 5.13 -8.77 1.10
C ILE A 439 3.94 -9.70 0.77
N HIS A 440 3.14 -10.08 1.78
CA HIS A 440 2.01 -11.02 1.72
C HIS A 440 2.39 -12.47 1.31
N ALA A 441 3.68 -12.80 1.21
CA ALA A 441 4.16 -14.12 0.82
C ALA A 441 5.04 -14.77 1.92
N PRO A 442 5.32 -16.08 1.84
CA PRO A 442 6.31 -16.74 2.70
C PRO A 442 7.70 -16.10 2.57
N ASP A 443 8.44 -16.12 3.68
CA ASP A 443 9.76 -15.50 3.82
C ASP A 443 9.77 -14.00 3.51
N GLU A 444 8.72 -13.28 3.91
CA GLU A 444 8.75 -11.81 3.95
C GLU A 444 10.01 -11.35 4.68
N ARG A 445 10.66 -10.35 4.14
CA ARG A 445 11.93 -9.84 4.66
C ARG A 445 12.02 -8.33 4.53
N VAL A 446 12.95 -7.76 5.27
CA VAL A 446 13.41 -6.39 5.04
C VAL A 446 14.94 -6.35 5.05
N VAL A 447 15.54 -5.45 4.28
CA VAL A 447 16.98 -5.22 4.27
C VAL A 447 17.34 -4.21 5.36
N VAL A 448 17.91 -4.68 6.47
CA VAL A 448 18.21 -3.86 7.66
C VAL A 448 19.01 -2.59 7.34
N PRO A 449 20.08 -2.61 6.51
CA PRO A 449 20.76 -1.39 6.08
C PRO A 449 19.86 -0.35 5.42
N LEU A 450 18.80 -0.77 4.68
CA LEU A 450 17.87 0.17 4.07
C LEU A 450 16.95 0.81 5.12
N LEU A 451 16.46 0.05 6.11
CA LEU A 451 15.73 0.64 7.24
C LEU A 451 16.57 1.67 7.99
N LEU A 452 17.85 1.39 8.22
CA LEU A 452 18.74 2.35 8.87
C LEU A 452 18.95 3.62 8.02
N ARG A 453 19.06 3.49 6.68
CA ARG A 453 19.09 4.63 5.76
C ARG A 453 17.76 5.39 5.76
N GLY A 454 16.63 4.68 5.80
CA GLY A 454 15.30 5.28 5.93
C GLY A 454 15.15 6.06 7.25
N ALA A 455 15.64 5.52 8.36
CA ALA A 455 15.66 6.21 9.65
C ALA A 455 16.54 7.49 9.61
N GLU A 456 17.68 7.44 8.93
CA GLU A 456 18.48 8.63 8.68
C GLU A 456 17.72 9.67 7.84
N ALA A 457 17.01 9.23 6.78
CA ALA A 457 16.17 10.12 5.99
C ALA A 457 15.06 10.75 6.82
N ALA A 458 14.36 9.96 7.67
CA ALA A 458 13.35 10.49 8.58
C ALA A 458 13.94 11.52 9.57
N ALA A 459 15.10 11.23 10.19
CA ALA A 459 15.76 12.17 11.09
C ALA A 459 16.10 13.50 10.42
N ARG A 460 16.53 13.46 9.16
CA ARG A 460 16.81 14.65 8.35
C ARG A 460 15.53 15.39 7.97
N LEU A 461 14.47 14.65 7.64
CA LEU A 461 13.19 15.22 7.28
C LEU A 461 12.65 16.12 8.39
N TRP A 462 12.71 15.67 9.65
CA TRP A 462 12.26 16.48 10.81
C TRP A 462 13.00 17.81 10.93
N ARG A 463 14.23 17.89 10.47
CA ARG A 463 15.02 19.12 10.45
C ARG A 463 14.69 20.03 9.27
N LEU A 464 14.32 19.45 8.11
CA LEU A 464 14.05 20.22 6.87
C LEU A 464 12.64 20.83 6.84
N LEU A 465 11.65 20.15 7.42
CA LEU A 465 10.24 20.55 7.31
C LEU A 465 9.91 21.94 7.86
N PRO A 466 10.47 22.42 9.00
CA PRO A 466 10.17 23.77 9.47
C PRO A 466 10.45 24.87 8.45
N GLU A 467 11.54 24.75 7.69
CA GLU A 467 11.94 25.73 6.67
C GLU A 467 11.14 25.58 5.37
N ARG A 468 10.57 24.41 5.11
CA ARG A 468 9.85 24.11 3.88
C ARG A 468 8.34 24.33 3.96
N LEU A 469 7.78 24.27 5.17
CA LEU A 469 6.33 24.43 5.42
C LEU A 469 5.97 25.74 6.09
N SER A 470 6.97 26.63 6.37
CA SER A 470 6.79 27.97 6.95
C SER A 470 6.25 29.00 5.94
#